data_1c077b5879c9f753584c37c7f1bb72c1
#
_entry.id   1c077b5879c9f753584c37c7f1bb72c1
#
_cell.length_a   1.000
_cell.length_b   1.000
_cell.length_c   1.000
_cell.angle_alpha   90.00
_cell.angle_beta   90.00
_cell.angle_gamma   90.00
#
_symmetry.space_group_name_H-M   'P 1'
#
loop_
_entity.id
_entity.type
_entity.pdbx_description
1 polymer ?
#
loop_
_entity_poly.entity_id
_entity_poly.type
_entity_poly.pdbx_seq_one_letter_code
_entity_poly.pdbx_strand_id
1 'polypeptide(L)'
;DLVILALGGSSSRFAGAEFDTNGAAIVGTKLQMDCGEGVDTSDVRLPGAQNELANAVFESGKPVVTVLISGRPHAIPEIAEKSDAVLWSFYPGPWGGTAIAEVLSGAADPCGCLPVSVPRTTGQLPVYYNARASYDMMRYRDLENTPLYPFGFGLHYTTFKTTVKDGTPEISIATLENGKAHTVTCEVENTGSTAGHATVQLYIQGVSGTIVRRVRELKAFEKVYLQPGEKKTVELKLDCDALSIWNRKMQFAPEESKVELYVEESGSKVWNGELKITK
;
A
#
# COMPACT_ATOMS: atom_id res chain seq x y z
N ASP A 1 4.98 -26.96 -16.99
CA ASP A 1 5.73 -25.73 -17.25
C ASP A 1 4.90 -24.51 -16.82
N LEU A 2 5.56 -23.46 -16.37
CA LEU A 2 5.00 -22.21 -15.85
C LEU A 2 5.27 -21.09 -16.86
N VAL A 3 4.35 -20.15 -17.01
CA VAL A 3 4.55 -18.91 -17.78
C VAL A 3 4.84 -17.75 -16.82
N ILE A 4 5.92 -17.02 -17.05
CA ILE A 4 6.19 -15.73 -16.42
C ILE A 4 5.78 -14.64 -17.42
N LEU A 5 4.71 -13.92 -17.10
CA LEU A 5 4.15 -12.86 -17.92
C LEU A 5 4.64 -11.48 -17.41
N ALA A 6 5.61 -10.90 -18.11
CA ALA A 6 6.16 -9.58 -17.75
C ALA A 6 5.38 -8.48 -18.47
N LEU A 7 4.72 -7.62 -17.70
CA LEU A 7 3.89 -6.52 -18.16
C LEU A 7 4.25 -5.22 -17.43
N GLY A 8 3.77 -4.08 -17.89
CA GLY A 8 3.95 -2.84 -17.18
C GLY A 8 3.85 -1.59 -18.04
N GLY A 9 4.30 -0.48 -17.47
CA GLY A 9 4.36 0.83 -18.08
C GLY A 9 5.76 1.40 -18.14
N SER A 10 5.93 2.50 -18.84
CA SER A 10 7.22 3.17 -19.02
C SER A 10 7.12 4.66 -18.72
N SER A 11 8.11 5.17 -18.00
CA SER A 11 8.38 6.61 -17.87
C SER A 11 9.65 7.03 -18.61
N SER A 12 10.17 6.16 -19.50
CA SER A 12 11.41 6.41 -20.23
C SER A 12 11.24 7.52 -21.28
N ARG A 13 12.00 8.56 -21.15
CA ARG A 13 12.07 9.68 -22.11
C ARG A 13 12.78 9.31 -23.42
N PHE A 14 13.50 8.18 -23.49
CA PHE A 14 14.40 7.86 -24.58
C PHE A 14 13.77 7.05 -25.71
N ALA A 15 12.57 6.55 -25.55
CA ALA A 15 11.93 5.69 -26.53
C ALA A 15 10.93 6.46 -27.41
N GLY A 16 11.42 7.10 -28.49
CA GLY A 16 10.60 7.70 -29.55
C GLY A 16 9.90 9.01 -29.19
N ALA A 17 10.24 9.61 -28.08
CA ALA A 17 9.73 10.92 -27.69
C ALA A 17 10.62 12.04 -28.27
N GLU A 18 9.99 13.08 -28.81
CA GLU A 18 10.64 14.37 -29.08
C GLU A 18 10.42 15.29 -27.88
N PHE A 19 11.43 16.10 -27.58
CA PHE A 19 11.42 17.02 -26.47
C PHE A 19 11.65 18.44 -26.96
N ASP A 20 11.00 19.40 -26.33
CA ASP A 20 11.25 20.80 -26.57
C ASP A 20 12.55 21.28 -25.88
N THR A 21 12.86 22.57 -26.03
CA THR A 21 14.10 23.17 -25.51
C THR A 21 14.16 23.20 -23.99
N ASN A 22 13.04 23.05 -23.29
CA ASN A 22 12.97 23.01 -21.82
C ASN A 22 12.96 21.57 -21.28
N GLY A 23 12.99 20.57 -22.16
CA GLY A 23 12.98 19.15 -21.81
C GLY A 23 11.62 18.54 -21.57
N ALA A 24 10.52 19.25 -21.88
CA ALA A 24 9.18 18.68 -21.85
C ALA A 24 8.90 17.85 -23.09
N ALA A 25 8.21 16.72 -22.92
CA ALA A 25 7.83 15.88 -24.04
C ALA A 25 6.81 16.59 -24.95
N ILE A 26 7.04 16.54 -26.26
CA ILE A 26 6.13 17.15 -27.26
C ILE A 26 4.94 16.21 -27.45
N VAL A 27 3.73 16.72 -27.12
CA VAL A 27 2.47 15.97 -27.27
C VAL A 27 2.21 15.63 -28.73
N GLY A 28 1.85 14.39 -29.01
CA GLY A 28 1.55 13.91 -30.38
C GLY A 28 2.72 13.24 -31.09
N THR A 29 3.92 13.21 -30.49
CA THR A 29 4.98 12.32 -30.93
C THR A 29 4.69 10.87 -30.50
N LYS A 30 5.36 9.88 -31.07
CA LYS A 30 5.18 8.47 -30.71
C LYS A 30 5.77 8.19 -29.32
N LEU A 31 5.06 8.66 -28.28
CA LEU A 31 5.43 8.42 -26.89
C LEU A 31 5.15 6.95 -26.55
N GLN A 32 6.19 6.23 -26.16
CA GLN A 32 6.05 4.90 -25.55
C GLN A 32 5.92 4.98 -24.01
N MET A 33 5.94 6.20 -23.45
CA MET A 33 5.70 6.41 -22.01
C MET A 33 4.19 6.52 -21.76
N ASP A 34 3.78 5.96 -20.63
CA ASP A 34 2.41 6.06 -20.11
C ASP A 34 2.30 7.00 -18.90
N CYS A 35 3.44 7.46 -18.37
CA CYS A 35 3.54 8.42 -17.28
C CYS A 35 4.86 9.15 -17.31
N GLY A 36 4.94 10.28 -16.62
CA GLY A 36 6.16 11.08 -16.49
C GLY A 36 5.88 12.57 -16.60
N GLU A 37 6.93 13.38 -16.66
CA GLU A 37 6.78 14.82 -16.77
C GLU A 37 6.11 15.22 -18.10
N GLY A 38 4.98 15.90 -17.99
CA GLY A 38 4.18 16.32 -19.14
C GLY A 38 3.40 15.21 -19.86
N VAL A 39 3.40 13.97 -19.34
CA VAL A 39 2.74 12.82 -19.95
C VAL A 39 1.87 12.12 -18.92
N ASP A 40 0.60 11.90 -19.28
CA ASP A 40 -0.34 11.11 -18.53
C ASP A 40 -1.32 10.38 -19.46
N THR A 41 -2.02 9.38 -18.96
CA THR A 41 -3.07 8.65 -19.68
C THR A 41 -4.42 8.83 -19.02
N SER A 42 -5.47 8.95 -19.82
CA SER A 42 -6.85 9.03 -19.34
C SER A 42 -7.43 7.67 -18.94
N ASP A 43 -6.74 6.58 -19.27
CA ASP A 43 -7.10 5.21 -18.90
C ASP A 43 -5.93 4.58 -18.14
N VAL A 44 -6.20 4.04 -16.95
CA VAL A 44 -5.16 3.43 -16.10
C VAL A 44 -5.03 1.92 -16.31
N ARG A 45 -5.66 1.35 -17.32
CA ARG A 45 -5.35 -0.03 -17.75
C ARG A 45 -3.93 -0.10 -18.32
N LEU A 46 -3.41 -1.30 -18.49
CA LEU A 46 -2.11 -1.48 -19.12
C LEU A 46 -2.12 -0.96 -20.55
N PRO A 47 -1.08 -0.23 -20.99
CA PRO A 47 -1.00 0.37 -22.30
C PRO A 47 -0.78 -0.67 -23.41
N GLY A 48 -1.16 -0.29 -24.65
CA GLY A 48 -0.94 -1.11 -25.84
C GLY A 48 -1.74 -2.41 -25.82
N ALA A 49 -1.18 -3.47 -26.40
CA ALA A 49 -1.79 -4.79 -26.54
C ALA A 49 -1.50 -5.74 -25.36
N GLN A 50 -1.17 -5.20 -24.17
CA GLN A 50 -0.77 -6.05 -23.04
C GLN A 50 -1.94 -6.85 -22.45
N ASN A 51 -3.16 -6.30 -22.47
CA ASN A 51 -4.33 -7.04 -22.02
C ASN A 51 -4.68 -8.20 -22.98
N GLU A 52 -4.55 -7.98 -24.29
CA GLU A 52 -4.73 -9.03 -25.31
C GLU A 52 -3.67 -10.12 -25.19
N LEU A 53 -2.40 -9.74 -24.95
CA LEU A 53 -1.33 -10.69 -24.69
C LEU A 53 -1.62 -11.52 -23.44
N ALA A 54 -2.04 -10.88 -22.34
CA ALA A 54 -2.38 -11.57 -21.11
C ALA A 54 -3.50 -12.59 -21.34
N ASN A 55 -4.56 -12.21 -22.05
CA ASN A 55 -5.67 -13.11 -22.38
C ASN A 55 -5.21 -14.31 -23.21
N ALA A 56 -4.39 -14.11 -24.24
CA ALA A 56 -3.86 -15.19 -25.05
C ALA A 56 -2.97 -16.15 -24.22
N VAL A 57 -2.22 -15.62 -23.24
CA VAL A 57 -1.42 -16.46 -22.34
C VAL A 57 -2.32 -17.28 -21.42
N PHE A 58 -3.37 -16.70 -20.84
CA PHE A 58 -4.33 -17.43 -20.00
C PHE A 58 -5.07 -18.53 -20.75
N GLU A 59 -5.38 -18.33 -22.03
CA GLU A 59 -5.99 -19.36 -22.90
C GLU A 59 -5.10 -20.59 -23.09
N SER A 60 -3.79 -20.48 -22.83
CA SER A 60 -2.87 -21.64 -22.89
C SER A 60 -3.14 -22.68 -21.82
N GLY A 61 -3.91 -22.35 -20.76
CA GLY A 61 -4.21 -23.23 -19.64
C GLY A 61 -3.03 -23.58 -18.74
N LYS A 62 -1.90 -22.90 -18.90
CA LYS A 62 -0.71 -23.08 -18.04
C LYS A 62 -0.79 -22.17 -16.81
N PRO A 63 -0.15 -22.56 -15.70
CA PRO A 63 0.03 -21.64 -14.57
C PRO A 63 0.75 -20.38 -15.01
N VAL A 64 0.28 -19.21 -14.53
CA VAL A 64 0.81 -17.89 -14.93
C VAL A 64 1.18 -17.07 -13.72
N VAL A 65 2.42 -16.64 -13.66
CA VAL A 65 2.88 -15.62 -12.72
C VAL A 65 3.07 -14.31 -13.47
N THR A 66 2.28 -13.30 -13.12
CA THR A 66 2.38 -11.97 -13.71
C THR A 66 3.35 -11.10 -12.92
N VAL A 67 4.34 -10.53 -13.60
CA VAL A 67 5.30 -9.57 -13.05
C VAL A 67 5.00 -8.19 -13.64
N LEU A 68 4.64 -7.23 -12.79
CA LEU A 68 4.34 -5.86 -13.19
C LEU A 68 5.51 -4.94 -12.87
N ILE A 69 6.05 -4.30 -13.91
CA ILE A 69 7.10 -3.29 -13.81
C ILE A 69 6.51 -1.97 -14.27
N SER A 70 6.07 -1.14 -13.33
CA SER A 70 5.36 0.12 -13.64
C SER A 70 5.45 1.10 -12.49
N GLY A 71 5.57 2.38 -12.82
CA GLY A 71 5.57 3.48 -11.84
C GLY A 71 4.18 3.85 -11.30
N ARG A 72 3.11 3.32 -11.87
CA ARG A 72 1.73 3.62 -11.45
C ARG A 72 0.91 2.37 -11.12
N PRO A 73 -0.13 2.49 -10.28
CA PRO A 73 -1.06 1.40 -10.01
C PRO A 73 -2.06 1.25 -11.17
N HIS A 74 -1.74 0.38 -12.13
CA HIS A 74 -2.66 0.04 -13.21
C HIS A 74 -3.89 -0.73 -12.72
N ALA A 75 -5.05 -0.50 -13.33
CA ALA A 75 -6.24 -1.32 -13.12
C ALA A 75 -6.07 -2.64 -13.91
N ILE A 76 -5.94 -3.73 -13.17
CA ILE A 76 -5.67 -5.08 -13.72
C ILE A 76 -6.62 -6.16 -13.18
N PRO A 77 -7.93 -5.90 -13.01
CA PRO A 77 -8.81 -6.86 -12.32
C PRO A 77 -8.81 -8.24 -12.97
N GLU A 78 -8.88 -8.33 -14.30
CA GLU A 78 -8.90 -9.61 -15.03
C GLU A 78 -7.57 -10.36 -14.93
N ILE A 79 -6.44 -9.65 -14.99
CA ILE A 79 -5.11 -10.23 -14.85
C ILE A 79 -4.92 -10.74 -13.42
N ALA A 80 -5.37 -9.95 -12.42
CA ALA A 80 -5.30 -10.35 -11.02
C ALA A 80 -6.13 -11.59 -10.70
N GLU A 81 -7.30 -11.73 -11.33
CA GLU A 81 -8.18 -12.89 -11.16
C GLU A 81 -7.62 -14.17 -11.80
N LYS A 82 -7.01 -14.05 -12.99
CA LYS A 82 -6.57 -15.19 -13.81
C LYS A 82 -5.13 -15.62 -13.55
N SER A 83 -4.30 -14.78 -12.91
CA SER A 83 -2.93 -15.13 -12.55
C SER A 83 -2.90 -15.97 -11.28
N ASP A 84 -2.04 -17.02 -11.25
CA ASP A 84 -1.77 -17.78 -10.02
C ASP A 84 -1.01 -16.94 -8.98
N ALA A 85 -0.19 -15.99 -9.45
CA ALA A 85 0.45 -14.98 -8.62
C ALA A 85 0.69 -13.67 -9.38
N VAL A 86 0.71 -12.55 -8.65
CA VAL A 86 1.06 -11.23 -9.19
C VAL A 86 2.18 -10.63 -8.34
N LEU A 87 3.30 -10.34 -8.97
CA LEU A 87 4.41 -9.61 -8.36
C LEU A 87 4.45 -8.17 -8.89
N TRP A 88 4.21 -7.19 -8.02
CA TRP A 88 4.26 -5.77 -8.36
C TRP A 88 5.59 -5.19 -7.92
N SER A 89 6.50 -4.92 -8.84
CA SER A 89 7.87 -4.50 -8.53
C SER A 89 8.11 -2.98 -8.66
N PHE A 90 7.12 -2.21 -9.12
CA PHE A 90 7.29 -0.79 -9.46
C PHE A 90 8.49 -0.59 -10.41
N TYR A 91 9.40 0.33 -10.10
CA TYR A 91 10.67 0.50 -10.81
C TYR A 91 11.82 0.00 -9.92
N PRO A 92 12.22 -1.26 -10.06
CA PRO A 92 13.10 -1.94 -9.09
C PRO A 92 14.60 -1.57 -9.26
N GLY A 93 14.93 -0.67 -10.19
CA GLY A 93 16.31 -0.21 -10.39
C GLY A 93 17.21 -1.25 -11.10
N PRO A 94 18.55 -1.03 -11.09
CA PRO A 94 19.48 -1.82 -11.89
C PRO A 94 19.59 -3.30 -11.46
N TRP A 95 19.28 -3.61 -10.21
CA TRP A 95 19.27 -4.99 -9.67
C TRP A 95 17.88 -5.64 -9.70
N GLY A 96 16.92 -4.99 -10.34
CA GLY A 96 15.53 -5.42 -10.37
C GLY A 96 15.33 -6.83 -10.90
N GLY A 97 16.04 -7.19 -11.97
CA GLY A 97 15.97 -8.56 -12.53
C GLY A 97 16.40 -9.63 -11.52
N THR A 98 17.49 -9.37 -10.78
CA THR A 98 17.97 -10.27 -9.71
C THR A 98 16.94 -10.38 -8.58
N ALA A 99 16.45 -9.26 -8.06
CA ALA A 99 15.47 -9.23 -6.98
C ALA A 99 14.16 -9.97 -7.36
N ILE A 100 13.66 -9.74 -8.59
CA ILE A 100 12.49 -10.46 -9.11
C ILE A 100 12.76 -11.97 -9.19
N ALA A 101 13.92 -12.38 -9.71
CA ALA A 101 14.28 -13.78 -9.81
C ALA A 101 14.43 -14.46 -8.44
N GLU A 102 14.99 -13.78 -7.46
CA GLU A 102 15.10 -14.28 -6.08
C GLU A 102 13.72 -14.50 -5.44
N VAL A 103 12.79 -13.58 -5.63
CA VAL A 103 11.41 -13.77 -5.16
C VAL A 103 10.76 -14.93 -5.91
N LEU A 104 10.79 -14.97 -7.24
CA LEU A 104 10.14 -16.02 -8.04
C LEU A 104 10.69 -17.42 -7.74
N SER A 105 11.97 -17.54 -7.41
CA SER A 105 12.61 -18.80 -7.04
C SER A 105 12.43 -19.21 -5.58
N GLY A 106 11.88 -18.31 -4.73
CA GLY A 106 11.77 -18.52 -3.30
C GLY A 106 13.09 -18.30 -2.52
N ALA A 107 14.12 -17.76 -3.17
CA ALA A 107 15.38 -17.40 -2.51
C ALA A 107 15.23 -16.19 -1.57
N ALA A 108 14.23 -15.34 -1.84
CA ALA A 108 13.84 -14.23 -0.98
C ALA A 108 12.33 -14.25 -0.73
N ASP A 109 11.92 -13.97 0.52
CA ASP A 109 10.51 -13.76 0.86
C ASP A 109 10.03 -12.40 0.34
N PRO A 110 8.89 -12.30 -0.36
CA PRO A 110 8.29 -11.02 -0.69
C PRO A 110 7.81 -10.33 0.58
N CYS A 111 8.39 -9.19 0.90
CA CYS A 111 8.15 -8.50 2.16
C CYS A 111 7.68 -7.05 1.97
N GLY A 112 7.34 -6.68 0.75
CA GLY A 112 6.82 -5.37 0.40
C GLY A 112 5.32 -5.27 0.65
N CYS A 113 4.88 -4.11 1.18
CA CYS A 113 3.47 -3.75 1.23
C CYS A 113 3.20 -2.62 0.24
N LEU A 114 2.03 -2.63 -0.40
CA LEU A 114 1.67 -1.63 -1.39
C LEU A 114 1.62 -0.22 -0.77
N PRO A 115 2.39 0.75 -1.29
CA PRO A 115 2.40 2.13 -0.81
C PRO A 115 1.26 2.98 -1.41
N VAL A 116 0.40 2.36 -2.19
CA VAL A 116 -0.76 2.96 -2.86
C VAL A 116 -1.90 1.96 -2.93
N SER A 117 -3.15 2.46 -3.03
CA SER A 117 -4.28 1.60 -3.40
C SER A 117 -4.30 1.37 -4.90
N VAL A 118 -4.59 0.15 -5.33
CA VAL A 118 -4.72 -0.22 -6.74
C VAL A 118 -6.19 -0.15 -7.15
N PRO A 119 -6.58 0.68 -8.14
CA PRO A 119 -7.97 0.78 -8.56
C PRO A 119 -8.43 -0.46 -9.33
N ARG A 120 -9.73 -0.70 -9.35
CA ARG A 120 -10.36 -1.72 -10.22
C ARG A 120 -10.57 -1.22 -11.64
N THR A 121 -10.78 0.10 -11.77
CA THR A 121 -11.05 0.76 -13.06
C THR A 121 -10.69 2.24 -12.98
N THR A 122 -10.48 2.87 -14.13
CA THR A 122 -10.27 4.32 -14.25
C THR A 122 -11.41 5.13 -13.61
N GLY A 123 -12.66 4.66 -13.73
CA GLY A 123 -13.84 5.34 -13.16
C GLY A 123 -13.88 5.37 -11.63
N GLN A 124 -13.04 4.57 -10.96
CA GLN A 124 -12.94 4.56 -9.49
C GLN A 124 -12.01 5.67 -8.94
N LEU A 125 -11.20 6.30 -9.80
CA LEU A 125 -10.25 7.32 -9.36
C LEU A 125 -10.96 8.59 -8.88
N PRO A 126 -10.44 9.25 -7.83
CA PRO A 126 -9.27 8.90 -7.01
C PRO A 126 -9.58 7.84 -5.94
N VAL A 127 -8.63 6.92 -5.71
CA VAL A 127 -8.73 5.85 -4.71
C VAL A 127 -7.78 6.14 -3.53
N TYR A 128 -8.21 7.02 -2.64
CA TYR A 128 -7.42 7.40 -1.47
C TYR A 128 -7.66 6.44 -0.30
N TYR A 129 -6.58 5.81 0.22
CA TYR A 129 -6.69 4.97 1.41
C TYR A 129 -7.10 5.77 2.65
N ASN A 130 -6.74 7.05 2.68
CA ASN A 130 -6.95 7.98 3.79
C ASN A 130 -8.00 9.06 3.47
N ALA A 131 -9.04 8.73 2.70
CA ALA A 131 -10.13 9.63 2.38
C ALA A 131 -10.81 10.18 3.65
N ARG A 132 -11.53 11.29 3.54
CA ARG A 132 -12.38 11.76 4.63
C ARG A 132 -13.68 10.96 4.67
N ALA A 133 -14.28 10.83 5.85
CA ALA A 133 -15.49 10.02 6.05
C ALA A 133 -16.65 10.41 5.12
N SER A 134 -16.78 11.71 4.76
CA SER A 134 -17.80 12.18 3.81
C SER A 134 -17.60 11.66 2.39
N TYR A 135 -16.37 11.29 2.02
CA TYR A 135 -16.07 10.75 0.69
C TYR A 135 -16.42 9.26 0.57
N ASP A 136 -16.42 8.53 1.66
CA ASP A 136 -16.72 7.09 1.70
C ASP A 136 -18.22 6.76 1.50
N MET A 137 -19.06 7.78 1.32
CA MET A 137 -20.50 7.59 1.04
C MET A 137 -20.82 7.24 -0.41
N MET A 138 -19.87 7.38 -1.32
CA MET A 138 -20.06 7.05 -2.74
C MET A 138 -20.19 5.54 -2.93
N ARG A 139 -21.17 5.12 -3.72
CA ARG A 139 -21.40 3.70 -4.03
C ARG A 139 -21.56 3.53 -5.54
N TYR A 140 -20.76 2.65 -6.12
CA TYR A 140 -20.95 2.20 -7.50
C TYR A 140 -22.06 1.15 -7.52
N ARG A 141 -22.88 1.21 -8.57
CA ARG A 141 -23.96 0.23 -8.77
C ARG A 141 -23.44 -1.10 -9.31
N ASP A 142 -22.38 -1.05 -10.08
CA ASP A 142 -21.84 -2.10 -10.94
C ASP A 142 -20.42 -2.53 -10.56
N LEU A 143 -19.87 -1.97 -9.50
CA LEU A 143 -18.51 -2.24 -9.05
C LEU A 143 -18.43 -2.23 -7.52
N GLU A 144 -17.56 -3.05 -6.96
CA GLU A 144 -17.20 -2.95 -5.55
C GLU A 144 -16.49 -1.63 -5.26
N ASN A 145 -16.85 -1.00 -4.14
CA ASN A 145 -16.24 0.27 -3.73
C ASN A 145 -14.80 0.13 -3.24
N THR A 146 -14.42 -1.07 -2.79
CA THR A 146 -13.07 -1.35 -2.34
C THR A 146 -12.09 -1.32 -3.51
N PRO A 147 -10.83 -0.87 -3.31
CA PRO A 147 -9.81 -1.01 -4.33
C PRO A 147 -9.58 -2.49 -4.67
N LEU A 148 -8.93 -2.76 -5.80
CA LEU A 148 -8.50 -4.12 -6.16
C LEU A 148 -7.53 -4.66 -5.11
N TYR A 149 -6.51 -3.86 -4.77
CA TYR A 149 -5.62 -4.10 -3.64
C TYR A 149 -5.52 -2.84 -2.79
N PRO A 150 -5.73 -2.91 -1.48
CA PRO A 150 -5.65 -1.74 -0.62
C PRO A 150 -4.20 -1.33 -0.34
N PHE A 151 -4.01 -0.06 0.02
CA PHE A 151 -2.76 0.41 0.62
C PHE A 151 -2.38 -0.47 1.82
N GLY A 152 -1.11 -0.83 1.93
CA GLY A 152 -0.58 -1.65 3.01
C GLY A 152 -0.69 -3.16 2.77
N PHE A 153 -1.35 -3.61 1.70
CA PHE A 153 -1.48 -5.03 1.36
C PHE A 153 -0.16 -5.61 0.87
N GLY A 154 0.12 -6.85 1.28
CA GLY A 154 1.23 -7.67 0.82
C GLY A 154 1.01 -9.13 1.16
N LEU A 155 1.80 -10.01 0.57
CA LEU A 155 1.79 -11.45 0.84
C LEU A 155 3.22 -11.91 1.14
N HIS A 156 3.34 -13.05 1.81
CA HIS A 156 4.60 -13.68 2.22
C HIS A 156 4.63 -15.15 1.84
N TYR A 157 5.82 -15.74 1.80
CA TYR A 157 6.00 -17.21 1.68
C TYR A 157 5.94 -17.93 3.01
N THR A 158 5.78 -17.18 4.11
CA THR A 158 5.59 -17.69 5.46
C THR A 158 4.32 -17.10 6.07
N THR A 159 3.99 -17.46 7.28
CA THR A 159 2.83 -16.94 8.02
C THR A 159 3.29 -16.31 9.32
N PHE A 160 2.64 -15.20 9.67
CA PHE A 160 2.91 -14.51 10.93
C PHE A 160 1.66 -14.47 11.80
N LYS A 161 1.90 -14.42 13.11
CA LYS A 161 0.87 -14.16 14.10
C LYS A 161 1.27 -12.96 14.94
N THR A 162 0.49 -11.91 14.85
CA THR A 162 0.68 -10.71 15.66
C THR A 162 -0.31 -10.68 16.80
N THR A 163 0.19 -10.57 18.03
CA THR A 163 -0.61 -10.44 19.26
C THR A 163 -0.32 -9.05 19.85
N VAL A 164 -1.35 -8.24 20.00
CA VAL A 164 -1.21 -6.89 20.54
C VAL A 164 -1.39 -6.91 22.05
N LYS A 165 -0.45 -6.29 22.74
CA LYS A 165 -0.52 -5.96 24.17
C LYS A 165 -0.74 -4.44 24.24
N ASP A 166 -1.98 -4.01 24.30
CA ASP A 166 -2.31 -2.59 24.34
C ASP A 166 -1.89 -1.96 25.67
N GLY A 167 -1.55 -0.67 25.57
CA GLY A 167 -1.22 0.18 26.71
C GLY A 167 -2.45 0.77 27.37
N THR A 168 -2.28 1.92 28.01
CA THR A 168 -3.37 2.68 28.61
C THR A 168 -4.27 3.26 27.52
N PRO A 169 -5.61 3.16 27.64
CA PRO A 169 -6.54 3.66 26.64
C PRO A 169 -6.70 5.19 26.64
N GLU A 170 -5.84 5.90 27.36
CA GLU A 170 -5.91 7.35 27.54
C GLU A 170 -4.52 7.98 27.59
N ILE A 171 -4.36 9.16 26.96
CA ILE A 171 -3.17 10.00 27.06
C ILE A 171 -3.58 11.47 27.11
N SER A 172 -2.92 12.27 27.96
CA SER A 172 -3.19 13.71 28.00
C SER A 172 -2.35 14.48 26.96
N ILE A 173 -2.89 15.60 26.48
CA ILE A 173 -2.18 16.54 25.60
C ILE A 173 -0.88 16.99 26.26
N ALA A 174 -0.91 17.34 27.55
CA ALA A 174 0.29 17.75 28.29
C ALA A 174 1.38 16.64 28.29
N THR A 175 0.98 15.37 28.34
CA THR A 175 1.91 14.23 28.26
C THR A 175 2.55 14.14 26.88
N LEU A 176 1.78 14.33 25.80
CA LEU A 176 2.27 14.36 24.43
C LEU A 176 3.23 15.53 24.19
N GLU A 177 2.86 16.73 24.63
CA GLU A 177 3.67 17.96 24.49
C GLU A 177 4.99 17.89 25.27
N ASN A 178 5.03 17.09 26.34
CA ASN A 178 6.26 16.78 27.10
C ASN A 178 7.10 15.65 26.45
N GLY A 179 6.84 15.30 25.21
CA GLY A 179 7.63 14.35 24.42
C GLY A 179 7.39 12.88 24.74
N LYS A 180 6.33 12.54 25.47
CA LYS A 180 5.92 11.14 25.64
C LYS A 180 4.98 10.71 24.51
N ALA A 181 4.91 9.41 24.28
CA ALA A 181 4.07 8.81 23.26
C ALA A 181 3.13 7.75 23.86
N HIS A 182 1.98 7.53 23.23
CA HIS A 182 1.23 6.30 23.44
C HIS A 182 1.91 5.18 22.65
N THR A 183 2.16 4.05 23.31
CA THR A 183 2.89 2.91 22.70
C THR A 183 1.97 1.71 22.63
N VAL A 184 1.79 1.19 21.41
CA VAL A 184 1.14 -0.09 21.14
C VAL A 184 2.24 -1.15 20.99
N THR A 185 2.27 -2.11 21.90
CA THR A 185 3.27 -3.19 21.90
C THR A 185 2.68 -4.43 21.24
N CYS A 186 3.39 -4.95 20.24
CA CYS A 186 3.01 -6.15 19.51
C CYS A 186 4.06 -7.25 19.72
N GLU A 187 3.63 -8.48 19.98
CA GLU A 187 4.45 -9.66 19.85
C GLU A 187 4.17 -10.31 18.49
N VAL A 188 5.20 -10.44 17.67
CA VAL A 188 5.12 -11.02 16.32
C VAL A 188 5.84 -12.35 16.32
N GLU A 189 5.18 -13.40 15.88
CA GLU A 189 5.68 -14.76 15.76
C GLU A 189 5.64 -15.21 14.30
N ASN A 190 6.74 -15.77 13.79
CA ASN A 190 6.72 -16.50 12.53
C ASN A 190 6.19 -17.91 12.78
N THR A 191 4.95 -18.17 12.34
CA THR A 191 4.29 -19.47 12.53
C THR A 191 4.45 -20.42 11.34
N GLY A 192 5.11 -19.96 10.28
CA GLY A 192 5.38 -20.75 9.09
C GLY A 192 6.73 -21.48 9.15
N SER A 193 7.12 -22.06 8.04
CA SER A 193 8.31 -22.90 7.92
C SER A 193 9.50 -22.20 7.26
N THR A 194 9.32 -20.98 6.75
CA THR A 194 10.34 -20.18 6.07
C THR A 194 10.63 -18.91 6.85
N ALA A 195 11.86 -18.43 6.81
CA ALA A 195 12.20 -17.13 7.38
C ALA A 195 11.63 -16.01 6.52
N GLY A 196 11.22 -14.90 7.13
CA GLY A 196 10.65 -13.78 6.40
C GLY A 196 10.54 -12.50 7.22
N HIS A 197 10.06 -11.44 6.61
CA HIS A 197 9.86 -10.14 7.25
C HIS A 197 8.37 -9.85 7.44
N ALA A 198 7.92 -9.81 8.68
CA ALA A 198 6.60 -9.25 9.00
C ALA A 198 6.63 -7.73 8.94
N THR A 199 5.57 -7.12 8.40
CA THR A 199 5.37 -5.66 8.42
C THR A 199 4.12 -5.34 9.25
N VAL A 200 4.36 -4.88 10.48
CA VAL A 200 3.31 -4.50 11.43
C VAL A 200 3.00 -3.02 11.25
N GLN A 201 1.76 -2.68 10.99
CA GLN A 201 1.30 -1.33 10.65
C GLN A 201 0.26 -0.87 11.67
N LEU A 202 0.43 0.33 12.24
CA LEU A 202 -0.52 0.95 13.16
C LEU A 202 -1.24 2.09 12.45
N TYR A 203 -2.55 1.97 12.40
CA TYR A 203 -3.43 2.97 11.83
C TYR A 203 -4.29 3.60 12.90
N ILE A 204 -4.69 4.85 12.65
CA ILE A 204 -5.73 5.53 13.42
C ILE A 204 -6.91 5.93 12.53
N GLN A 205 -8.08 5.97 13.16
CA GLN A 205 -9.29 6.58 12.63
C GLN A 205 -9.85 7.56 13.67
N GLY A 206 -10.04 8.80 13.28
CA GLY A 206 -10.63 9.78 14.20
C GLY A 206 -12.15 9.57 14.33
N VAL A 207 -12.61 9.33 15.57
CA VAL A 207 -14.02 9.13 15.90
C VAL A 207 -14.71 10.46 16.25
N SER A 208 -14.00 11.32 16.96
CA SER A 208 -14.48 12.64 17.35
C SER A 208 -13.41 13.70 17.14
N GLY A 209 -13.80 14.97 17.20
CA GLY A 209 -12.90 16.10 17.04
C GLY A 209 -13.58 17.30 16.41
N THR A 210 -12.83 18.39 16.23
CA THR A 210 -13.36 19.67 15.71
C THR A 210 -13.49 19.70 14.18
N ILE A 211 -12.92 18.73 13.47
CA ILE A 211 -12.94 18.62 11.99
C ILE A 211 -13.36 17.22 11.57
N VAL A 212 -13.79 17.09 10.31
CA VAL A 212 -14.02 15.77 9.69
C VAL A 212 -12.69 15.05 9.55
N ARG A 213 -12.55 13.91 10.21
CA ARG A 213 -11.34 13.10 10.25
C ARG A 213 -11.26 12.17 9.03
N ARG A 214 -10.06 11.69 8.77
CA ARG A 214 -9.83 10.66 7.76
C ARG A 214 -10.30 9.31 8.25
N VAL A 215 -10.77 8.47 7.34
CA VAL A 215 -11.23 7.10 7.66
C VAL A 215 -10.09 6.17 8.08
N ARG A 216 -8.86 6.52 7.70
CA ARG A 216 -7.69 5.68 7.97
C ARG A 216 -6.41 6.50 7.76
N GLU A 217 -5.49 6.43 8.71
CA GLU A 217 -4.18 7.06 8.61
C GLU A 217 -3.11 6.13 9.19
N LEU A 218 -2.14 5.73 8.37
CA LEU A 218 -0.94 5.04 8.85
C LEU A 218 -0.09 6.02 9.67
N LYS A 219 0.19 5.68 10.93
CA LYS A 219 0.94 6.53 11.85
C LYS A 219 2.27 5.94 12.30
N ALA A 220 2.37 4.63 12.35
CA ALA A 220 3.61 3.94 12.65
C ALA A 220 3.64 2.58 11.95
N PHE A 221 4.82 2.11 11.62
CA PHE A 221 5.04 0.74 11.16
C PHE A 221 6.43 0.27 11.54
N GLU A 222 6.58 -1.04 11.66
CA GLU A 222 7.85 -1.69 11.89
C GLU A 222 7.95 -2.94 11.04
N LYS A 223 9.14 -3.17 10.48
CA LYS A 223 9.46 -4.35 9.69
C LYS A 223 10.47 -5.20 10.44
N VAL A 224 10.11 -6.44 10.76
CA VAL A 224 10.91 -7.32 11.59
C VAL A 224 11.18 -8.65 10.90
N TYR A 225 12.46 -9.02 10.82
CA TYR A 225 12.88 -10.33 10.30
C TYR A 225 12.78 -11.39 11.38
N LEU A 226 12.19 -12.55 11.05
CA LEU A 226 11.92 -13.66 11.95
C LEU A 226 12.26 -14.99 11.28
N GLN A 227 13.03 -15.82 12.00
CA GLN A 227 13.19 -17.24 11.68
C GLN A 227 11.90 -18.02 11.99
N PRO A 228 11.68 -19.21 11.40
CA PRO A 228 10.58 -20.08 11.79
C PRO A 228 10.52 -20.32 13.31
N GLY A 229 9.35 -20.07 13.92
CA GLY A 229 9.15 -20.17 15.37
C GLY A 229 9.71 -19.02 16.19
N GLU A 230 10.44 -18.07 15.59
CA GLU A 230 10.98 -16.92 16.32
C GLU A 230 9.86 -15.92 16.66
N LYS A 231 10.01 -15.29 17.85
CA LYS A 231 9.14 -14.21 18.33
C LYS A 231 9.96 -12.96 18.60
N LYS A 232 9.40 -11.81 18.22
CA LYS A 232 9.96 -10.49 18.57
C LYS A 232 8.89 -9.54 19.05
N THR A 233 9.28 -8.66 19.95
CA THR A 233 8.44 -7.56 20.40
C THR A 233 8.72 -6.33 19.54
N VAL A 234 7.64 -5.70 19.08
CA VAL A 234 7.62 -4.46 18.29
C VAL A 234 6.85 -3.41 19.06
N GLU A 235 7.38 -2.19 19.14
CA GLU A 235 6.73 -1.04 19.75
C GLU A 235 6.37 0.00 18.68
N LEU A 236 5.08 0.25 18.53
CA LEU A 236 4.54 1.26 17.60
C LEU A 236 4.13 2.50 18.41
N LYS A 237 4.79 3.63 18.16
CA LYS A 237 4.63 4.85 18.98
C LYS A 237 3.78 5.87 18.25
N LEU A 238 2.80 6.41 18.98
CA LEU A 238 2.01 7.56 18.59
C LEU A 238 2.44 8.75 19.46
N ASP A 239 3.33 9.56 18.92
CA ASP A 239 3.82 10.79 19.55
C ASP A 239 2.85 11.97 19.31
N CYS A 240 3.27 13.15 19.71
CA CYS A 240 2.49 14.37 19.57
C CYS A 240 2.12 14.64 18.10
N ASP A 241 3.08 14.48 17.17
CA ASP A 241 2.86 14.75 15.75
C ASP A 241 1.93 13.70 15.12
N ALA A 242 2.08 12.44 15.49
CA ALA A 242 1.20 11.36 15.00
C ALA A 242 -0.27 11.60 15.36
N LEU A 243 -0.54 12.20 16.53
CA LEU A 243 -1.89 12.49 17.04
C LEU A 243 -2.37 13.90 16.73
N SER A 244 -1.49 14.79 16.21
CA SER A 244 -1.84 16.16 15.82
C SER A 244 -2.66 16.23 14.54
N ILE A 245 -3.50 17.25 14.46
CA ILE A 245 -4.29 17.61 13.28
C ILE A 245 -4.21 19.12 13.03
N TRP A 246 -4.46 19.52 11.81
CA TRP A 246 -4.77 20.91 11.48
C TRP A 246 -6.18 21.24 11.93
N ASN A 247 -6.31 21.95 13.05
CA ASN A 247 -7.59 22.32 13.64
C ASN A 247 -8.23 23.54 12.93
N ARG A 248 -9.42 23.95 13.37
CA ARG A 248 -10.12 25.11 12.79
C ARG A 248 -9.39 26.43 12.96
N LYS A 249 -8.41 26.53 13.85
CA LYS A 249 -7.57 27.72 14.07
C LYS A 249 -6.31 27.69 13.21
N MET A 250 -6.18 26.73 12.29
CA MET A 250 -4.99 26.52 11.47
C MET A 250 -3.72 26.24 12.30
N GLN A 251 -3.87 25.54 13.40
CA GLN A 251 -2.78 25.09 14.26
C GLN A 251 -2.64 23.58 14.10
N PHE A 252 -1.41 23.10 13.92
CA PHE A 252 -1.09 21.69 13.95
C PHE A 252 -0.81 21.27 15.39
N ALA A 253 -1.77 20.61 16.01
CA ALA A 253 -1.71 20.24 17.42
C ALA A 253 -2.65 19.08 17.74
N PRO A 254 -2.40 18.33 18.83
CA PRO A 254 -3.37 17.37 19.35
C PRO A 254 -4.57 18.12 19.93
N GLU A 255 -5.73 17.51 19.84
CA GLU A 255 -6.95 18.02 20.46
C GLU A 255 -7.66 16.94 21.28
N GLU A 256 -8.46 17.37 22.26
CA GLU A 256 -9.32 16.46 23.00
C GLU A 256 -10.23 15.71 22.03
N SER A 257 -10.06 14.40 21.97
CA SER A 257 -10.69 13.57 20.94
C SER A 257 -10.62 12.09 21.31
N LYS A 258 -11.34 11.30 20.53
CA LYS A 258 -11.33 9.85 20.56
C LYS A 258 -10.89 9.34 19.22
N VAL A 259 -9.95 8.41 19.20
CA VAL A 259 -9.47 7.75 18.00
C VAL A 259 -9.57 6.24 18.15
N GLU A 260 -9.98 5.57 17.11
CA GLU A 260 -9.82 4.13 16.98
C GLU A 260 -8.41 3.82 16.50
N LEU A 261 -7.83 2.80 17.10
CA LEU A 261 -6.52 2.24 16.72
C LEU A 261 -6.74 0.88 16.07
N TYR A 262 -5.99 0.56 15.04
CA TYR A 262 -5.91 -0.80 14.54
C TYR A 262 -4.53 -1.15 14.05
N VAL A 263 -4.16 -2.39 14.37
CA VAL A 263 -2.94 -3.01 13.88
C VAL A 263 -3.29 -3.91 12.72
N GLU A 264 -2.54 -3.76 11.64
CA GLU A 264 -2.59 -4.65 10.49
C GLU A 264 -1.23 -5.32 10.29
N GLU A 265 -1.30 -6.55 9.82
CA GLU A 265 -0.16 -7.29 9.32
C GLU A 265 -0.42 -7.57 7.85
N SER A 266 0.44 -7.01 6.97
CA SER A 266 0.35 -7.16 5.50
C SER A 266 -1.03 -6.86 4.90
N GLY A 267 -1.73 -5.85 5.46
CA GLY A 267 -3.06 -5.41 5.02
C GLY A 267 -4.23 -6.19 5.63
N SER A 268 -3.96 -7.12 6.52
CA SER A 268 -5.00 -7.84 7.29
C SER A 268 -5.09 -7.28 8.70
N LYS A 269 -6.28 -6.84 9.10
CA LYS A 269 -6.53 -6.33 10.45
C LYS A 269 -6.42 -7.46 11.47
N VAL A 270 -5.48 -7.32 12.42
CA VAL A 270 -5.23 -8.31 13.47
C VAL A 270 -5.72 -7.86 14.84
N TRP A 271 -5.93 -6.56 15.05
CA TRP A 271 -6.40 -6.00 16.30
C TRP A 271 -7.05 -4.64 16.11
N ASN A 272 -7.95 -4.27 17.02
CA ASN A 272 -8.47 -2.91 17.16
C ASN A 272 -8.65 -2.55 18.64
N GLY A 273 -8.46 -1.27 18.93
CA GLY A 273 -8.62 -0.66 20.24
C GLY A 273 -9.06 0.80 20.12
N GLU A 274 -9.07 1.49 21.23
CA GLU A 274 -9.48 2.88 21.31
C GLU A 274 -8.50 3.67 22.17
N LEU A 275 -8.17 4.88 21.74
CA LEU A 275 -7.37 5.82 22.49
C LEU A 275 -8.14 7.12 22.69
N LYS A 276 -8.25 7.57 23.95
CA LYS A 276 -8.81 8.85 24.32
C LYS A 276 -7.68 9.85 24.56
N ILE A 277 -7.74 10.99 23.87
CA ILE A 277 -6.84 12.10 24.06
C ILE A 277 -7.57 13.11 24.96
N THR A 278 -6.99 13.42 26.13
CA THR A 278 -7.58 14.29 27.15
C THR A 278 -6.78 15.59 27.31
N LYS A 279 -7.36 16.58 27.99
CA LYS A 279 -6.67 17.83 28.30
C LYS A 279 -5.48 17.65 29.22
#